data_89459225f7d5219a36c19880ed685b57
#
_entry.id   89459225f7d5219a36c19880ed685b57
#
_cell.length_a   1.000
_cell.length_b   1.000
_cell.length_c   1.000
_cell.angle_alpha   90.00
_cell.angle_beta   90.00
_cell.angle_gamma   90.00
#
_symmetry.space_group_name_H-M   'P 1'
#
loop_
_entity.id
_entity.type
_entity.pdbx_description
1 polymer ?
#
loop_
_entity_poly.entity_id
_entity_poly.type
_entity_poly.pdbx_seq_one_letter_code
_entity_poly.pdbx_strand_id
1 'polypeptide(L)'
;MAEVQAVVAEIEILQRMYAAFNRRDIETVLASMHANVDWPNGMEGGRVLGKSAVRDYWKRQFEVLDPNVEPKKSTREADGRIAIDVHQVVHDKSGKLLVDQMIQHVYEFRDGLIQSMEIRDVAQA
;
A
#
# COMPACT_ATOMS: atom_id res chain seq x y z
N MET A 1 -14.49 6.55 22.56
CA MET A 1 -14.00 5.28 22.05
C MET A 1 -12.73 5.43 21.26
N ALA A 2 -11.65 5.41 22.01
CA ALA A 2 -10.32 5.63 21.44
C ALA A 2 -9.98 4.62 20.34
N GLU A 3 -10.42 3.36 20.49
CA GLU A 3 -10.14 2.30 19.51
C GLU A 3 -10.78 2.58 18.16
N VAL A 4 -12.03 3.02 18.13
CA VAL A 4 -12.72 3.38 16.89
C VAL A 4 -12.07 4.59 16.23
N GLN A 5 -11.68 5.58 17.03
CA GLN A 5 -11.00 6.77 16.52
C GLN A 5 -9.63 6.41 15.93
N ALA A 6 -8.89 5.48 16.54
CA ALA A 6 -7.61 5.03 16.02
C ALA A 6 -7.77 4.34 14.67
N VAL A 7 -8.77 3.47 14.51
CA VAL A 7 -9.05 2.80 13.25
C VAL A 7 -9.42 3.80 12.15
N VAL A 8 -10.27 4.79 12.46
CA VAL A 8 -10.64 5.83 11.51
C VAL A 8 -9.42 6.63 11.09
N ALA A 9 -8.56 7.01 12.04
CA ALA A 9 -7.34 7.76 11.74
C ALA A 9 -6.40 6.95 10.84
N GLU A 10 -6.26 5.64 11.08
CA GLU A 10 -5.42 4.76 10.27
C GLU A 10 -5.97 4.63 8.85
N ILE A 11 -7.29 4.49 8.69
CA ILE A 11 -7.91 4.43 7.38
C ILE A 11 -7.69 5.74 6.61
N GLU A 12 -7.79 6.89 7.28
CA GLU A 12 -7.53 8.17 6.65
C GLU A 12 -6.08 8.30 6.19
N ILE A 13 -5.13 7.80 6.98
CA ILE A 13 -3.71 7.75 6.59
C ILE A 13 -3.56 6.94 5.31
N LEU A 14 -4.20 5.76 5.25
CA LEU A 14 -4.13 4.90 4.08
C LEU A 14 -4.74 5.57 2.85
N GLN A 15 -5.87 6.24 2.99
CA GLN A 15 -6.50 6.94 1.87
C GLN A 15 -5.58 8.02 1.30
N ARG A 16 -4.94 8.81 2.17
CA ARG A 16 -3.97 9.84 1.75
C ARG A 16 -2.75 9.21 1.10
N MET A 17 -2.30 8.06 1.63
CA MET A 17 -1.18 7.33 1.07
C MET A 17 -1.47 6.84 -0.36
N TYR A 18 -2.64 6.25 -0.61
CA TYR A 18 -3.01 5.81 -1.95
C TYR A 18 -3.09 6.98 -2.92
N ALA A 19 -3.66 8.10 -2.51
CA ALA A 19 -3.73 9.29 -3.34
C ALA A 19 -2.33 9.80 -3.68
N ALA A 20 -1.43 9.84 -2.69
CA ALA A 20 -0.05 10.25 -2.90
C ALA A 20 0.71 9.31 -3.84
N PHE A 21 0.53 8.01 -3.67
CA PHE A 21 1.14 7.00 -4.54
C PHE A 21 0.70 7.21 -5.99
N ASN A 22 -0.59 7.40 -6.22
CA ASN A 22 -1.13 7.56 -7.58
C ASN A 22 -0.63 8.84 -8.26
N ARG A 23 -0.29 9.89 -7.50
CA ARG A 23 0.31 11.10 -8.08
C ARG A 23 1.85 11.08 -8.04
N ARG A 24 2.43 9.94 -7.68
CA ARG A 24 3.89 9.71 -7.65
C ARG A 24 4.62 10.53 -6.58
N ASP A 25 3.93 10.91 -5.53
CA ASP A 25 4.50 11.65 -4.40
C ASP A 25 5.06 10.68 -3.38
N ILE A 26 6.24 10.13 -3.67
CA ILE A 26 6.88 9.09 -2.86
C ILE A 26 7.13 9.59 -1.43
N GLU A 27 7.58 10.83 -1.26
CA GLU A 27 7.92 11.34 0.06
C GLU A 27 6.71 11.42 0.99
N THR A 28 5.54 11.81 0.46
CA THR A 28 4.30 11.82 1.25
C THR A 28 3.90 10.39 1.64
N VAL A 29 4.06 9.42 0.73
CA VAL A 29 3.80 8.01 1.06
C VAL A 29 4.72 7.53 2.17
N LEU A 30 6.03 7.81 2.06
CA LEU A 30 7.01 7.40 3.06
C LEU A 30 6.77 8.04 4.43
N ALA A 31 6.22 9.25 4.46
CA ALA A 31 5.89 9.94 5.71
C ALA A 31 4.85 9.17 6.54
N SER A 32 4.05 8.31 5.93
CA SER A 32 3.07 7.48 6.62
C SER A 32 3.67 6.18 7.19
N MET A 33 4.96 5.92 6.94
CA MET A 33 5.61 4.66 7.27
C MET A 33 6.56 4.79 8.45
N HIS A 34 6.67 3.69 9.20
CA HIS A 34 7.68 3.55 10.24
C HIS A 34 9.07 3.45 9.58
N ALA A 35 10.11 3.92 10.28
CA ALA A 35 11.47 3.88 9.75
C ALA A 35 11.91 2.46 9.34
N ASN A 36 11.42 1.45 10.04
CA ASN A 36 11.74 0.04 9.79
C ASN A 36 10.63 -0.68 9.03
N VAL A 37 9.89 0.01 8.19
CA VAL A 37 8.77 -0.56 7.44
C VAL A 37 9.17 -1.81 6.67
N ASP A 38 8.29 -2.80 6.67
CA ASP A 38 8.46 -4.08 5.95
C ASP A 38 7.42 -4.13 4.82
N TRP A 39 7.89 -4.02 3.59
CA TRP A 39 7.04 -3.84 2.42
C TRP A 39 7.23 -4.95 1.40
N PRO A 40 6.16 -5.42 0.73
CA PRO A 40 6.33 -6.47 -0.28
C PRO A 40 6.96 -5.92 -1.55
N ASN A 41 7.87 -6.70 -2.14
CA ASN A 41 8.46 -6.39 -3.45
C ASN A 41 7.66 -7.11 -4.52
N GLY A 42 6.64 -6.45 -5.07
CA GLY A 42 5.75 -7.03 -6.08
C GLY A 42 6.40 -7.22 -7.45
N MET A 43 7.53 -6.56 -7.71
CA MET A 43 8.24 -6.69 -8.99
C MET A 43 9.21 -7.86 -9.02
N GLU A 44 9.94 -8.05 -7.93
CA GLU A 44 11.09 -8.96 -7.91
C GLU A 44 10.92 -10.10 -6.91
N GLY A 45 9.85 -10.05 -6.10
CA GLY A 45 9.60 -11.03 -5.04
C GLY A 45 10.33 -10.66 -3.77
N GLY A 46 9.91 -11.26 -2.65
CA GLY A 46 10.50 -11.00 -1.35
C GLY A 46 10.02 -9.72 -0.70
N ARG A 47 10.87 -9.15 0.15
CA ARG A 47 10.53 -7.99 0.97
C ARG A 47 11.51 -6.85 0.74
N VAL A 48 11.03 -5.63 1.01
CA VAL A 48 11.85 -4.42 0.99
C VAL A 48 11.80 -3.83 2.40
N LEU A 49 12.94 -3.66 3.04
CA LEU A 49 13.00 -3.26 4.45
C LEU A 49 13.55 -1.84 4.60
N GLY A 50 12.76 -1.01 5.31
CA GLY A 50 13.13 0.37 5.62
C GLY A 50 12.75 1.36 4.54
N LYS A 51 12.56 2.62 4.95
CA LYS A 51 12.09 3.69 4.05
C LYS A 51 13.02 3.93 2.86
N SER A 52 14.33 3.89 3.09
CA SER A 52 15.30 4.15 2.02
C SER A 52 15.18 3.11 0.91
N ALA A 53 15.09 1.83 1.29
CA ALA A 53 14.94 0.73 0.33
C ALA A 53 13.59 0.80 -0.39
N VAL A 54 12.53 1.17 0.30
CA VAL A 54 11.20 1.34 -0.31
C VAL A 54 11.23 2.49 -1.31
N ARG A 55 11.89 3.60 -0.97
CA ARG A 55 12.06 4.74 -1.89
C ARG A 55 12.74 4.30 -3.18
N ASP A 56 13.83 3.59 -3.08
CA ASP A 56 14.59 3.12 -4.24
C ASP A 56 13.77 2.14 -5.08
N TYR A 57 13.05 1.24 -4.42
CA TYR A 57 12.17 0.29 -5.07
C TYR A 57 11.09 1.00 -5.92
N TRP A 58 10.40 2.00 -5.36
CA TRP A 58 9.38 2.72 -6.10
C TRP A 58 9.94 3.59 -7.21
N LYS A 59 11.12 4.17 -7.02
CA LYS A 59 11.78 4.91 -8.10
C LYS A 59 12.04 4.00 -9.29
N ARG A 60 12.54 2.79 -9.04
CA ARG A 60 12.74 1.80 -10.11
C ARG A 60 11.42 1.39 -10.75
N GLN A 61 10.40 1.14 -9.93
CA GLN A 61 9.10 0.73 -10.45
C GLN A 61 8.48 1.80 -11.35
N PHE A 62 8.53 3.06 -10.94
CA PHE A 62 7.94 4.15 -11.71
C PHE A 62 8.72 4.48 -12.98
N GLU A 63 9.95 4.01 -13.12
CA GLU A 63 10.72 4.15 -14.36
C GLU A 63 10.22 3.20 -15.45
N VAL A 64 9.67 2.06 -15.09
CA VAL A 64 9.29 1.02 -16.04
C VAL A 64 7.79 0.73 -16.06
N LEU A 65 7.07 1.11 -15.03
CA LEU A 65 5.63 0.85 -14.89
C LEU A 65 4.87 2.12 -14.52
N ASP A 66 3.57 2.09 -14.84
CA ASP A 66 2.64 3.14 -14.47
C ASP A 66 1.49 2.51 -13.68
N PRO A 67 1.69 2.23 -12.37
CA PRO A 67 0.69 1.61 -11.54
C PRO A 67 -0.31 2.62 -10.98
N ASN A 68 -1.56 2.16 -10.83
CA ASN A 68 -2.61 2.90 -10.15
C ASN A 68 -3.31 1.98 -9.17
N VAL A 69 -3.55 2.45 -7.95
CA VAL A 69 -4.19 1.68 -6.90
C VAL A 69 -5.36 2.48 -6.33
N GLU A 70 -6.55 1.90 -6.39
CA GLU A 70 -7.75 2.55 -5.89
C GLU A 70 -8.34 1.75 -4.73
N PRO A 71 -8.36 2.30 -3.50
CA PRO A 71 -8.95 1.62 -2.36
C PRO A 71 -10.47 1.58 -2.49
N LYS A 72 -11.06 0.40 -2.25
CA LYS A 72 -12.51 0.19 -2.38
C LYS A 72 -13.20 -0.05 -1.06
N LYS A 73 -12.63 -0.90 -0.21
CA LYS A 73 -13.26 -1.32 1.04
C LYS A 73 -12.19 -1.53 2.10
N SER A 74 -12.47 -1.09 3.31
CA SER A 74 -11.58 -1.32 4.45
C SER A 74 -12.27 -2.23 5.46
N THR A 75 -11.51 -3.16 6.03
CA THR A 75 -11.98 -4.10 7.03
C THR A 75 -10.93 -4.24 8.12
N ARG A 76 -11.34 -4.13 9.38
CA ARG A 76 -10.45 -4.41 10.50
C ARG A 76 -10.43 -5.92 10.74
N GLU A 77 -9.23 -6.50 10.75
CA GLU A 77 -9.05 -7.92 11.02
C GLU A 77 -9.11 -8.19 12.52
N ALA A 78 -9.35 -9.46 12.89
CA ALA A 78 -9.43 -9.87 14.29
C ALA A 78 -8.13 -9.61 15.05
N ASP A 79 -6.98 -9.65 14.38
CA ASP A 79 -5.67 -9.38 14.99
C ASP A 79 -5.30 -7.90 15.02
N GLY A 80 -6.22 -7.02 14.60
CA GLY A 80 -6.02 -5.57 14.63
C GLY A 80 -5.45 -4.98 13.34
N ARG A 81 -5.03 -5.81 12.38
CA ARG A 81 -4.57 -5.30 11.09
C ARG A 81 -5.74 -4.75 10.30
N ILE A 82 -5.45 -3.90 9.31
CA ILE A 82 -6.46 -3.33 8.43
C ILE A 82 -6.25 -3.88 7.02
N ALA A 83 -7.29 -4.50 6.47
CA ALA A 83 -7.29 -5.03 5.11
C ALA A 83 -8.01 -4.04 4.21
N ILE A 84 -7.37 -3.66 3.10
CA ILE A 84 -7.95 -2.77 2.09
C ILE A 84 -8.11 -3.56 0.81
N ASP A 85 -9.34 -3.63 0.31
CA ASP A 85 -9.59 -4.16 -1.03
C ASP A 85 -9.21 -3.08 -2.02
N VAL A 86 -8.34 -3.41 -2.97
CA VAL A 86 -7.73 -2.45 -3.89
C VAL A 86 -7.95 -2.89 -5.31
N HIS A 87 -8.41 -1.97 -6.15
CA HIS A 87 -8.41 -2.15 -7.60
C HIS A 87 -7.05 -1.71 -8.13
N GLN A 88 -6.26 -2.66 -8.58
CA GLN A 88 -4.93 -2.41 -9.10
C GLN A 88 -4.93 -2.46 -10.62
N VAL A 89 -4.49 -1.38 -11.24
CA VAL A 89 -4.36 -1.30 -12.69
C VAL A 89 -2.93 -0.86 -12.99
N VAL A 90 -2.21 -1.65 -13.78
CA VAL A 90 -0.82 -1.34 -14.13
C VAL A 90 -0.69 -1.30 -15.64
N HIS A 91 -0.16 -0.20 -16.14
CA HIS A 91 0.23 -0.07 -17.55
C HIS A 91 1.76 0.00 -17.65
N ASP A 92 2.31 -0.35 -18.82
CA ASP A 92 3.71 -0.03 -19.08
C ASP A 92 3.82 1.42 -19.55
N LYS A 93 5.04 1.88 -19.84
CA LYS A 93 5.27 3.28 -20.22
C LYS A 93 4.75 3.62 -21.61
N SER A 94 4.40 2.61 -22.42
CA SER A 94 3.77 2.82 -23.73
C SER A 94 2.24 2.90 -23.63
N GLY A 95 1.67 2.67 -22.44
CA GLY A 95 0.24 2.66 -22.22
C GLY A 95 -0.42 1.30 -22.36
N LYS A 96 0.37 0.24 -22.54
CA LYS A 96 -0.18 -1.12 -22.63
C LYS A 96 -0.63 -1.59 -21.25
N LEU A 97 -1.86 -2.11 -21.17
CA LEU A 97 -2.39 -2.69 -19.93
C LEU A 97 -1.69 -4.01 -19.61
N LEU A 98 -1.08 -4.10 -18.45
CA LEU A 98 -0.37 -5.29 -17.97
C LEU A 98 -1.17 -6.04 -16.90
N VAL A 99 -1.81 -5.31 -15.99
CA VAL A 99 -2.53 -5.88 -14.85
C VAL A 99 -3.80 -5.07 -14.62
N ASP A 100 -4.90 -5.77 -14.41
CA ASP A 100 -6.16 -5.17 -13.97
C ASP A 100 -6.83 -6.21 -13.06
N GLN A 101 -6.78 -5.98 -11.74
CA GLN A 101 -7.25 -6.98 -10.79
C GLN A 101 -7.66 -6.34 -9.47
N MET A 102 -8.47 -7.10 -8.73
CA MET A 102 -8.73 -6.80 -7.32
C MET A 102 -7.77 -7.61 -6.48
N ILE A 103 -7.09 -6.92 -5.56
CA ILE A 103 -6.19 -7.54 -4.58
C ILE A 103 -6.51 -6.95 -3.21
N GLN A 104 -5.90 -7.52 -2.19
CA GLN A 104 -6.06 -7.02 -0.84
C GLN A 104 -4.69 -6.65 -0.27
N HIS A 105 -4.59 -5.45 0.29
CA HIS A 105 -3.42 -4.99 1.04
C HIS A 105 -3.75 -5.07 2.52
N VAL A 106 -2.94 -5.76 3.30
CA VAL A 106 -3.16 -5.94 4.74
C VAL A 106 -2.06 -5.19 5.49
N TYR A 107 -2.47 -4.20 6.28
CA TYR A 107 -1.56 -3.27 6.95
C TYR A 107 -1.49 -3.54 8.44
N GLU A 108 -0.28 -3.53 8.98
CA GLU A 108 -0.03 -3.48 10.41
C GLU A 108 0.51 -2.09 10.75
N PHE A 109 -0.12 -1.43 11.70
CA PHE A 109 0.31 -0.13 12.19
C PHE A 109 1.04 -0.30 13.52
N ARG A 110 2.01 0.59 13.75
CA ARG A 110 2.72 0.69 15.00
C ARG A 110 2.97 2.17 15.29
N ASP A 111 2.56 2.62 16.48
CA ASP A 111 2.70 4.03 16.88
C ASP A 111 2.13 5.02 15.87
N GLY A 112 1.00 4.66 15.24
CA GLY A 112 0.33 5.50 14.26
C GLY A 112 0.95 5.52 12.88
N LEU A 113 1.96 4.67 12.63
CA LEU A 113 2.66 4.57 11.34
C LEU A 113 2.54 3.16 10.78
N ILE A 114 2.63 3.04 9.46
CA ILE A 114 2.60 1.74 8.79
C ILE A 114 3.89 0.99 9.10
N GLN A 115 3.77 -0.16 9.78
CA GLN A 115 4.90 -1.02 10.10
C GLN A 115 5.14 -2.05 9.01
N SER A 116 4.07 -2.64 8.45
CA SER A 116 4.19 -3.63 7.40
C SER A 116 2.95 -3.67 6.53
N MET A 117 3.12 -4.22 5.34
CA MET A 117 2.02 -4.52 4.43
C MET A 117 2.24 -5.87 3.79
N GLU A 118 1.15 -6.61 3.61
CA GLU A 118 1.15 -7.86 2.87
C GLU A 118 0.12 -7.80 1.77
N ILE A 119 0.43 -8.40 0.63
CA ILE A 119 -0.52 -8.53 -0.48
C ILE A 119 -1.13 -9.91 -0.39
N ARG A 120 -2.45 -10.00 -0.51
CA ARG A 120 -3.13 -11.30 -0.59
C ARG A 120 -4.31 -11.20 -1.56
N ASP A 121 -4.80 -12.34 -2.00
CA ASP A 121 -5.95 -12.39 -2.89
C ASP A 121 -7.21 -11.94 -2.15
N VAL A 122 -8.12 -11.29 -2.88
CA VAL A 122 -9.43 -10.93 -2.33
C VAL A 122 -10.21 -12.22 -2.06
N ALA A 123 -10.82 -12.31 -0.88
CA ALA A 123 -11.61 -13.48 -0.52
C ALA A 123 -12.77 -13.65 -1.49
N GLN A 124 -12.92 -14.86 -2.01
CA GLN A 124 -14.04 -15.22 -2.87
C GLN A 124 -15.25 -15.51 -1.98
N ALA A 125 -16.36 -14.86 -2.26
CA ALA A 125 -17.60 -15.08 -1.54
C ALA A 125 -18.24 -16.42 -1.95
#